data_802cff0d29e5f6765fda21a612809354
#
_entry.id   802cff0d29e5f6765fda21a612809354
#
_cell.length_a   1.000
_cell.length_b   1.000
_cell.length_c   1.000
_cell.angle_alpha   90.00
_cell.angle_beta   90.00
_cell.angle_gamma   90.00
#
_symmetry.space_group_name_H-M   'P 1'
#
loop_
_entity.id
_entity.type
_entity.pdbx_description
1 polymer ?
#
loop_
_entity_poly.entity_id
_entity_poly.type
_entity_poly.pdbx_seq_one_letter_code
_entity_poly.pdbx_strand_id
1 'polypeptide(L)'
;MEPSRSTITALEVLGALSEHVEPQYASALARRLGIPRTTTYRILAALVSEGYAVHDSELGRYSLGPAAYELAAAYQRQEPLRRVSLPIIDHLVDETHSSIHLALLRGSEVIYVVEQRGIHTPSLITEVGVRLPAEITASGRAMLSCLSWTCLLYTSDAADDLLCV
;
A
#
# COMPACT_ATOMS: atom_id res chain seq x y z
N MET A 1 2.82 -3.21 -24.90
CA MET A 1 3.74 -2.06 -24.77
C MET A 1 4.48 -2.22 -23.46
N GLU A 2 5.77 -2.43 -23.50
CA GLU A 2 6.57 -2.66 -22.31
C GLU A 2 6.65 -1.39 -21.44
N PRO A 3 6.43 -1.46 -20.13
CA PRO A 3 6.45 -0.28 -19.26
C PRO A 3 7.87 0.31 -19.18
N SER A 4 7.96 1.63 -19.10
CA SER A 4 9.24 2.33 -18.98
C SER A 4 9.93 1.98 -17.65
N ARG A 5 11.14 1.44 -17.70
CA ARG A 5 11.94 1.11 -16.52
C ARG A 5 12.14 2.31 -15.58
N SER A 6 12.32 3.51 -16.13
CA SER A 6 12.46 4.72 -15.32
C SER A 6 11.18 5.07 -14.55
N THR A 7 10.01 4.82 -15.13
CA THR A 7 8.72 5.03 -14.49
C THR A 7 8.53 4.02 -13.35
N ILE A 8 8.84 2.74 -13.59
CA ILE A 8 8.79 1.71 -12.55
C ILE A 8 9.69 2.10 -11.38
N THR A 9 10.94 2.46 -11.66
CA THR A 9 11.89 2.85 -10.61
C THR A 9 11.43 4.08 -9.82
N ALA A 10 10.76 5.05 -10.46
CA ALA A 10 10.21 6.20 -9.76
C ALA A 10 9.07 5.80 -8.79
N LEU A 11 8.20 4.88 -9.20
CA LEU A 11 7.16 4.32 -8.35
C LEU A 11 7.72 3.48 -7.20
N GLU A 12 8.79 2.71 -7.45
CA GLU A 12 9.51 1.96 -6.40
C GLU A 12 10.10 2.90 -5.34
N VAL A 13 10.71 4.03 -5.75
CA VAL A 13 11.24 5.04 -4.81
C VAL A 13 10.12 5.66 -4.00
N LEU A 14 8.98 6.00 -4.63
CA LEU A 14 7.82 6.54 -3.94
C LEU A 14 7.23 5.52 -2.95
N GLY A 15 7.08 4.27 -3.35
CA GLY A 15 6.65 3.17 -2.48
C GLY A 15 7.59 2.97 -1.29
N ALA A 16 8.91 3.00 -1.55
CA ALA A 16 9.91 2.86 -0.51
C ALA A 16 9.88 3.98 0.55
N LEU A 17 9.46 5.20 0.19
CA LEU A 17 9.23 6.27 1.16
C LEU A 17 8.04 6.00 2.07
N SER A 18 7.00 5.31 1.58
CA SER A 18 5.79 5.03 2.36
C SER A 18 5.94 3.91 3.39
N GLU A 19 6.99 3.08 3.29
CA GLU A 19 7.20 1.94 4.19
C GLU A 19 7.76 2.34 5.57
N HIS A 20 8.20 3.57 5.73
CA HIS A 20 8.81 4.05 6.97
C HIS A 20 8.12 5.31 7.51
N VAL A 21 7.90 5.32 8.81
CA VAL A 21 7.39 6.50 9.52
C VAL A 21 8.44 7.62 9.53
N GLU A 22 9.71 7.26 9.69
CA GLU A 22 10.81 8.21 9.77
C GLU A 22 11.30 8.63 8.38
N PRO A 23 11.61 9.94 8.17
CA PRO A 23 12.22 10.42 6.94
C PRO A 23 13.51 9.68 6.59
N GLN A 24 13.74 9.37 5.31
CA GLN A 24 14.80 8.50 4.82
C GLN A 24 15.91 9.27 4.11
N TYR A 25 17.14 8.81 4.22
CA TYR A 25 18.26 9.30 3.40
C TYR A 25 18.17 8.75 1.97
N ALA A 26 18.47 9.57 0.96
CA ALA A 26 18.55 9.12 -0.43
C ALA A 26 19.52 7.94 -0.62
N SER A 27 20.62 7.91 0.13
CA SER A 27 21.58 6.81 0.10
C SER A 27 21.05 5.50 0.66
N ALA A 28 20.13 5.54 1.62
CA ALA A 28 19.48 4.36 2.17
C ALA A 28 18.47 3.79 1.16
N LEU A 29 17.68 4.65 0.53
CA LEU A 29 16.76 4.28 -0.57
C LEU A 29 17.52 3.66 -1.75
N ALA A 30 18.61 4.30 -2.19
CA ALA A 30 19.45 3.79 -3.29
C ALA A 30 19.96 2.36 -3.02
N ARG A 31 20.47 2.13 -1.80
CA ARG A 31 20.99 0.83 -1.39
C ARG A 31 19.89 -0.23 -1.30
N ARG A 32 18.74 0.11 -0.72
CA ARG A 32 17.61 -0.82 -0.55
C ARG A 32 17.04 -1.25 -1.89
N LEU A 33 16.90 -0.31 -2.82
CA LEU A 33 16.32 -0.58 -4.15
C LEU A 33 17.37 -1.06 -5.18
N GLY A 34 18.65 -1.11 -4.82
CA GLY A 34 19.71 -1.52 -5.75
C GLY A 34 19.92 -0.59 -6.94
N ILE A 35 19.58 0.71 -6.79
CA ILE A 35 19.69 1.70 -7.87
C ILE A 35 20.83 2.69 -7.64
N PRO A 36 21.44 3.28 -8.69
CA PRO A 36 22.50 4.27 -8.55
C PRO A 36 22.04 5.49 -7.77
N ARG A 37 22.91 6.02 -6.89
CA ARG A 37 22.63 7.24 -6.11
C ARG A 37 22.21 8.42 -6.98
N THR A 38 22.87 8.63 -8.11
CA THR A 38 22.55 9.70 -9.04
C THR A 38 21.12 9.60 -9.59
N THR A 39 20.68 8.37 -9.90
CA THR A 39 19.31 8.08 -10.33
C THR A 39 18.32 8.35 -9.20
N THR A 40 18.62 7.91 -7.96
CA THR A 40 17.78 8.16 -6.79
C THR A 40 17.58 9.65 -6.55
N TYR A 41 18.66 10.45 -6.56
CA TYR A 41 18.55 11.90 -6.38
C TYR A 41 17.71 12.57 -7.48
N ARG A 42 17.87 12.14 -8.73
CA ARG A 42 17.08 12.68 -9.85
C ARG A 42 15.59 12.37 -9.70
N ILE A 43 15.25 11.14 -9.27
CA ILE A 43 13.87 10.74 -9.02
C ILE A 43 13.31 11.52 -7.83
N LEU A 44 14.04 11.59 -6.71
CA LEU A 44 13.61 12.36 -5.53
C LEU A 44 13.40 13.83 -5.85
N ALA A 45 14.25 14.45 -6.65
CA ALA A 45 14.07 15.83 -7.10
C ALA A 45 12.77 16.00 -7.89
N ALA A 46 12.45 15.05 -8.80
CA ALA A 46 11.19 15.06 -9.54
C ALA A 46 9.98 14.85 -8.61
N LEU A 47 10.07 13.92 -7.64
CA LEU A 47 9.00 13.69 -6.67
C LEU A 47 8.77 14.92 -5.78
N VAL A 48 9.84 15.65 -5.41
CA VAL A 48 9.73 16.90 -4.66
C VAL A 48 9.09 18.00 -5.49
N SER A 49 9.49 18.16 -6.77
CA SER A 49 8.88 19.16 -7.66
C SER A 49 7.39 18.95 -7.89
N GLU A 50 6.94 17.70 -7.92
CA GLU A 50 5.54 17.33 -8.08
C GLU A 50 4.78 17.18 -6.73
N GLY A 51 5.42 17.49 -5.60
CA GLY A 51 4.80 17.45 -4.27
C GLY A 51 4.58 16.05 -3.68
N TYR A 52 5.07 14.98 -4.32
CA TYR A 52 4.98 13.61 -3.79
C TYR A 52 6.00 13.31 -2.71
N ALA A 53 7.08 14.07 -2.65
CA ALA A 53 8.08 13.99 -1.60
C ALA A 53 8.38 15.38 -1.02
N VAL A 54 8.88 15.39 0.21
CA VAL A 54 9.44 16.58 0.87
C VAL A 54 10.91 16.29 1.19
N HIS A 55 11.76 17.27 0.94
CA HIS A 55 13.17 17.25 1.33
C HIS A 55 13.39 18.17 2.54
N ASP A 56 13.75 17.57 3.66
CA ASP A 56 14.26 18.31 4.80
C ASP A 56 15.74 18.65 4.56
N SER A 57 16.02 19.91 4.27
CA SER A 57 17.37 20.37 3.95
C SER A 57 18.30 20.39 5.16
N GLU A 58 17.79 20.48 6.40
CA GLU A 58 18.59 20.49 7.62
C GLU A 58 19.07 19.07 7.94
N LEU A 59 18.17 18.09 7.82
CA LEU A 59 18.47 16.69 8.11
C LEU A 59 18.97 15.91 6.88
N GLY A 60 18.83 16.46 5.65
CA GLY A 60 19.19 15.80 4.41
C GLY A 60 18.33 14.56 4.11
N ARG A 61 17.08 14.53 4.62
CA ARG A 61 16.18 13.39 4.54
C ARG A 61 14.96 13.69 3.69
N TYR A 62 14.31 12.63 3.23
CA TYR A 62 13.12 12.66 2.39
C TYR A 62 11.97 11.93 3.07
N SER A 63 10.77 12.48 2.96
CA SER A 63 9.50 11.88 3.39
C SER A 63 8.45 12.01 2.30
N LEU A 64 7.27 11.38 2.49
CA LEU A 64 6.13 11.61 1.60
C LEU A 64 5.67 13.06 1.69
N GLY A 65 5.29 13.61 0.54
CA GLY A 65 4.69 14.94 0.40
C GLY A 65 3.15 14.90 0.32
N PRO A 66 2.50 16.07 0.37
CA PRO A 66 1.03 16.19 0.41
C PRO A 66 0.32 15.61 -0.81
N ALA A 67 0.94 15.60 -2.00
CA ALA A 67 0.35 15.00 -3.20
C ALA A 67 0.06 13.49 -3.03
N ALA A 68 0.83 12.77 -2.20
CA ALA A 68 0.55 11.38 -1.88
C ALA A 68 -0.77 11.24 -1.10
N TYR A 69 -1.06 12.14 -0.18
CA TYR A 69 -2.33 12.18 0.55
C TYR A 69 -3.52 12.53 -0.37
N GLU A 70 -3.35 13.49 -1.28
CA GLU A 70 -4.38 13.86 -2.26
C GLU A 70 -4.73 12.68 -3.17
N LEU A 71 -3.72 11.91 -3.60
CA LEU A 71 -3.92 10.71 -4.39
C LEU A 71 -4.67 9.62 -3.62
N ALA A 72 -4.31 9.39 -2.36
CA ALA A 72 -5.00 8.44 -1.49
C ALA A 72 -6.45 8.86 -1.24
N ALA A 73 -6.72 10.15 -1.01
CA ALA A 73 -8.07 10.66 -0.84
C ALA A 73 -8.90 10.55 -2.13
N ALA A 74 -8.28 10.75 -3.31
CA ALA A 74 -8.95 10.53 -4.58
C ALA A 74 -9.31 9.05 -4.79
N TYR A 75 -8.39 8.13 -4.50
CA TYR A 75 -8.65 6.70 -4.53
C TYR A 75 -9.84 6.31 -3.64
N GLN A 76 -9.89 6.80 -2.39
CA GLN A 76 -10.99 6.51 -1.48
C GLN A 76 -12.35 6.96 -2.01
N ARG A 77 -12.41 8.10 -2.74
CA ARG A 77 -13.65 8.59 -3.37
C ARG A 77 -14.06 7.77 -4.59
N GLN A 78 -13.10 7.23 -5.32
CA GLN A 78 -13.31 6.48 -6.56
C GLN A 78 -13.60 5.00 -6.33
N GLU A 79 -13.21 4.45 -5.15
CA GLU A 79 -13.35 3.02 -4.86
C GLU A 79 -14.80 2.62 -4.56
N PRO A 80 -15.48 1.90 -5.49
CA PRO A 80 -16.90 1.56 -5.32
C PRO A 80 -17.13 0.61 -4.14
N LEU A 81 -16.21 -0.34 -3.93
CA LEU A 81 -16.33 -1.34 -2.87
C LEU A 81 -16.36 -0.69 -1.49
N ARG A 82 -15.48 0.29 -1.27
CA ARG A 82 -15.48 1.06 -0.02
C ARG A 82 -16.84 1.73 0.24
N ARG A 83 -17.42 2.37 -0.79
CA ARG A 83 -18.69 3.06 -0.66
C ARG A 83 -19.84 2.11 -0.31
N VAL A 84 -19.87 0.93 -0.91
CA VAL A 84 -20.91 -0.08 -0.67
C VAL A 84 -20.72 -0.75 0.68
N SER A 85 -19.47 -0.99 1.10
CA SER A 85 -19.16 -1.72 2.33
C SER A 85 -19.31 -0.89 3.61
N LEU A 86 -19.09 0.42 3.58
CA LEU A 86 -19.11 1.25 4.78
C LEU A 86 -20.40 1.11 5.61
N PRO A 87 -21.63 1.20 5.05
CA PRO A 87 -22.84 1.03 5.85
C PRO A 87 -22.97 -0.37 6.48
N ILE A 88 -22.46 -1.39 5.78
CA ILE A 88 -22.47 -2.78 6.28
C ILE A 88 -21.46 -2.92 7.42
N ILE A 89 -20.28 -2.35 7.26
CA ILE A 89 -19.21 -2.37 8.27
C ILE A 89 -19.66 -1.64 9.53
N ASP A 90 -20.28 -0.46 9.41
CA ASP A 90 -20.78 0.31 10.55
C ASP A 90 -21.82 -0.49 11.34
N HIS A 91 -22.77 -1.13 10.63
CA HIS A 91 -23.76 -1.99 11.26
C HIS A 91 -23.12 -3.20 11.99
N LEU A 92 -22.12 -3.84 11.36
CA LEU A 92 -21.41 -4.96 11.98
C LEU A 92 -20.62 -4.53 13.22
N VAL A 93 -20.00 -3.35 13.21
CA VAL A 93 -19.30 -2.80 14.38
C VAL A 93 -20.30 -2.57 15.54
N ASP A 94 -21.48 -2.02 15.24
CA ASP A 94 -22.52 -1.76 16.23
C ASP A 94 -23.07 -3.06 16.85
N GLU A 95 -23.27 -4.09 16.01
CA GLU A 95 -23.77 -5.39 16.49
C GLU A 95 -22.73 -6.19 17.28
N THR A 96 -21.49 -6.22 16.77
CA THR A 96 -20.46 -7.14 17.32
C THR A 96 -19.55 -6.46 18.33
N HIS A 97 -19.56 -5.13 18.41
CA HIS A 97 -18.63 -4.31 19.20
C HIS A 97 -17.16 -4.59 18.90
N SER A 98 -16.88 -5.19 17.73
CA SER A 98 -15.56 -5.59 17.29
C SER A 98 -15.05 -4.66 16.19
N SER A 99 -13.72 -4.56 16.04
CA SER A 99 -13.13 -3.84 14.90
C SER A 99 -13.31 -4.65 13.63
N ILE A 100 -13.78 -3.98 12.57
CA ILE A 100 -14.02 -4.56 11.26
C ILE A 100 -13.06 -3.97 10.24
N HIS A 101 -12.49 -4.82 9.42
CA HIS A 101 -11.56 -4.43 8.38
C HIS A 101 -12.05 -4.92 7.02
N LEU A 102 -11.92 -4.06 5.99
CA LEU A 102 -12.03 -4.47 4.60
C LEU A 102 -10.63 -4.60 4.01
N ALA A 103 -10.35 -5.74 3.43
CA ALA A 103 -9.09 -6.01 2.76
C ALA A 103 -9.33 -6.40 1.29
N LEU A 104 -8.35 -6.08 0.45
CA LEU A 104 -8.28 -6.49 -0.95
C LEU A 104 -7.11 -7.44 -1.13
N LEU A 105 -7.30 -8.53 -1.86
CA LEU A 105 -6.22 -9.41 -2.28
C LEU A 105 -5.54 -8.81 -3.51
N ARG A 106 -4.22 -8.69 -3.46
CA ARG A 106 -3.40 -8.24 -4.58
C ARG A 106 -2.16 -9.11 -4.71
N GLY A 107 -2.16 -10.00 -5.69
CA GLY A 107 -1.15 -11.05 -5.79
C GLY A 107 -1.14 -11.91 -4.53
N SER A 108 0.01 -12.07 -3.89
CA SER A 108 0.19 -12.82 -2.65
C SER A 108 -0.03 -12.02 -1.36
N GLU A 109 -0.47 -10.76 -1.46
CA GLU A 109 -0.64 -9.87 -0.32
C GLU A 109 -2.10 -9.41 -0.17
N VAL A 110 -2.49 -9.12 1.06
CA VAL A 110 -3.70 -8.35 1.37
C VAL A 110 -3.33 -6.92 1.69
N ILE A 111 -4.12 -5.97 1.17
CA ILE A 111 -4.07 -4.57 1.54
C ILE A 111 -5.34 -4.19 2.29
N TYR A 112 -5.23 -3.58 3.46
CA TYR A 112 -6.37 -3.11 4.23
C TYR A 112 -6.79 -1.71 3.72
N VAL A 113 -8.04 -1.58 3.30
CA VAL A 113 -8.57 -0.35 2.66
C VAL A 113 -9.63 0.36 3.50
N VAL A 114 -10.22 -0.33 4.47
CA VAL A 114 -11.12 0.23 5.49
C VAL A 114 -10.77 -0.40 6.84
N GLU A 115 -10.72 0.42 7.86
CA GLU A 115 -10.73 0.03 9.27
C GLU A 115 -11.84 0.82 9.97
N GLN A 116 -12.72 0.11 10.67
CA GLN A 116 -13.70 0.69 11.56
C GLN A 116 -13.53 0.05 12.94
N ARG A 117 -13.22 0.86 13.92
CA ARG A 117 -12.87 0.37 15.26
C ARG A 117 -14.10 0.18 16.13
N GLY A 118 -14.19 -0.97 16.78
CA GLY A 118 -15.15 -1.21 17.85
C GLY A 118 -14.78 -0.51 19.15
N ILE A 119 -15.76 -0.30 20.00
CA ILE A 119 -15.56 0.33 21.31
C ILE A 119 -14.75 -0.64 22.20
N HIS A 120 -13.67 -0.12 22.81
CA HIS A 120 -12.78 -0.89 23.70
C HIS A 120 -12.00 -2.04 23.04
N THR A 121 -11.85 -2.03 21.72
CA THR A 121 -11.02 -3.03 21.03
C THR A 121 -9.54 -2.61 21.05
N PRO A 122 -8.60 -3.56 21.20
CA PRO A 122 -7.18 -3.25 21.09
C PRO A 122 -6.84 -2.75 19.69
N SER A 123 -5.84 -1.87 19.61
CA SER A 123 -5.29 -1.44 18.32
C SER A 123 -4.65 -2.65 17.64
N LEU A 124 -5.07 -2.91 16.39
CA LEU A 124 -4.50 -3.95 15.56
C LEU A 124 -3.40 -3.36 14.67
N ILE A 125 -2.49 -4.21 14.21
CA ILE A 125 -1.39 -3.82 13.28
C ILE A 125 -1.94 -3.53 11.86
N THR A 126 -3.23 -3.78 11.64
CA THR A 126 -3.91 -3.73 10.33
C THR A 126 -4.51 -2.35 10.04
N GLU A 127 -3.69 -1.30 10.11
CA GLU A 127 -4.11 0.04 9.70
C GLU A 127 -4.37 0.12 8.17
N VAL A 128 -5.17 1.11 7.76
CA VAL A 128 -5.44 1.36 6.33
C VAL A 128 -4.14 1.63 5.58
N GLY A 129 -3.95 0.93 4.46
CA GLY A 129 -2.73 0.98 3.65
C GLY A 129 -1.67 -0.06 4.00
N VAL A 130 -1.79 -0.75 5.15
CA VAL A 130 -0.86 -1.83 5.51
C VAL A 130 -1.05 -3.02 4.58
N ARG A 131 0.06 -3.59 4.15
CA ARG A 131 0.13 -4.83 3.37
C ARG A 131 0.70 -5.94 4.20
N LEU A 132 0.07 -7.10 4.13
CA LEU A 132 0.54 -8.32 4.80
C LEU A 132 0.45 -9.50 3.84
N PRO A 133 1.35 -10.50 3.95
CA PRO A 133 1.23 -11.73 3.18
C PRO A 133 -0.12 -12.39 3.42
N ALA A 134 -0.81 -12.78 2.34
CA ALA A 134 -2.16 -13.33 2.45
C ALA A 134 -2.19 -14.64 3.22
N GLU A 135 -1.15 -15.43 3.14
CA GLU A 135 -1.03 -16.75 3.78
C GLU A 135 -1.00 -16.70 5.32
N ILE A 136 -0.54 -15.58 5.92
CA ILE A 136 -0.44 -15.44 7.38
C ILE A 136 -1.62 -14.69 7.99
N THR A 137 -2.51 -14.12 7.19
CA THR A 137 -3.69 -13.38 7.67
C THR A 137 -4.97 -14.20 7.55
N ALA A 138 -5.92 -13.99 8.45
CA ALA A 138 -7.23 -14.65 8.38
C ALA A 138 -8.00 -14.24 7.13
N SER A 139 -8.04 -12.94 6.82
CA SER A 139 -8.67 -12.39 5.61
C SER A 139 -8.02 -12.93 4.33
N GLY A 140 -6.69 -12.95 4.28
CA GLY A 140 -5.95 -13.48 3.13
C GLY A 140 -6.22 -14.96 2.90
N ARG A 141 -6.14 -15.78 3.96
CA ARG A 141 -6.44 -17.22 3.85
C ARG A 141 -7.88 -17.47 3.41
N ALA A 142 -8.84 -16.69 3.91
CA ALA A 142 -10.22 -16.79 3.46
C ALA A 142 -10.37 -16.46 1.96
N MET A 143 -9.73 -15.40 1.49
CA MET A 143 -9.73 -15.06 0.06
C MET A 143 -9.01 -16.10 -0.81
N LEU A 144 -7.83 -16.56 -0.37
CA LEU A 144 -7.07 -17.59 -1.08
C LEU A 144 -7.87 -18.90 -1.20
N SER A 145 -8.65 -19.28 -0.18
CA SER A 145 -9.47 -20.49 -0.22
C SER A 145 -10.58 -20.46 -1.27
N CYS A 146 -10.96 -19.27 -1.75
CA CYS A 146 -11.95 -19.09 -2.81
C CYS A 146 -11.34 -19.12 -4.22
N LEU A 147 -10.00 -19.10 -4.33
CA LEU A 147 -9.32 -19.13 -5.63
C LEU A 147 -9.19 -20.56 -6.14
N SER A 148 -9.17 -20.71 -7.48
CA SER A 148 -8.81 -21.98 -8.09
C SER A 148 -7.35 -22.33 -7.82
N TRP A 149 -7.01 -23.63 -7.84
CA TRP A 149 -5.64 -24.10 -7.64
C TRP A 149 -4.64 -23.45 -8.63
N THR A 150 -5.08 -23.22 -9.86
CA THR A 150 -4.28 -22.54 -10.89
C THR A 150 -3.95 -21.09 -10.50
N CYS A 151 -4.92 -20.36 -9.96
CA CYS A 151 -4.70 -18.99 -9.47
C CYS A 151 -3.75 -18.95 -8.26
N LEU A 152 -3.83 -19.93 -7.36
CA LEU A 152 -2.94 -20.03 -6.19
C LEU A 152 -1.48 -20.24 -6.60
N LEU A 153 -1.21 -21.09 -7.59
CA LEU A 153 0.13 -21.29 -8.12
C LEU A 153 0.69 -20.01 -8.77
N TYR A 154 -0.19 -19.27 -9.46
CA TYR A 154 0.18 -18.00 -10.11
C TYR A 154 0.51 -16.87 -9.10
N THR A 155 -0.16 -16.83 -7.95
CA THR A 155 0.11 -15.83 -6.91
C THR A 155 1.44 -16.05 -6.20
N SER A 156 1.99 -17.27 -6.22
CA SER A 156 3.28 -17.59 -5.62
C SER A 156 4.48 -17.32 -6.55
N ASP A 157 4.25 -17.30 -7.88
CA ASP A 157 5.34 -17.30 -8.88
C ASP A 157 5.41 -16.03 -9.75
N ALA A 158 4.36 -15.18 -9.75
CA ALA A 158 4.29 -14.03 -10.64
C ALA A 158 3.87 -12.75 -9.91
N ALA A 159 4.84 -11.91 -9.63
CA ALA A 159 4.60 -10.52 -9.23
C ALA A 159 3.97 -9.65 -10.35
N ASP A 160 3.70 -10.20 -11.54
CA ASP A 160 3.47 -9.41 -12.75
C ASP A 160 2.16 -9.64 -13.53
N ASP A 161 1.28 -10.59 -13.20
CA ASP A 161 0.08 -10.82 -14.02
C ASP A 161 -1.26 -10.73 -13.26
N LEU A 162 -1.98 -9.64 -13.56
CA LEU A 162 -3.31 -9.25 -13.07
C LEU A 162 -4.48 -10.03 -13.74
N LEU A 163 -4.35 -11.30 -14.05
CA LEU A 163 -5.33 -12.04 -14.89
C LEU A 163 -6.19 -13.07 -14.16
N CYS A 164 -6.35 -12.97 -12.84
CA CYS A 164 -7.32 -13.80 -12.10
C CYS A 164 -8.48 -12.95 -11.55
N VAL A 165 -9.18 -12.21 -12.43
CA VAL A 165 -10.47 -11.58 -12.14
C VAL A 165 -11.53 -12.23 -13.00
#